data_68835c6671d027902407ea450b16b1bf
#
_entry.id   68835c6671d027902407ea450b16b1bf
#
_cell.length_a   1.000
_cell.length_b   1.000
_cell.length_c   1.000
_cell.angle_alpha   90.00
_cell.angle_beta   90.00
_cell.angle_gamma   90.00
#
_symmetry.space_group_name_H-M   'P 1'
#
loop_
_entity.id
_entity.type
_entity.pdbx_description
1 polymer ?
#
loop_
_entity_poly.entity_id
_entity_poly.type
_entity_poly.pdbx_seq_one_letter_code
_entity_poly.pdbx_strand_id
1 'polypeptide(L)'
;ADLGLPWLSHEMWTVAGCSAVLARVSFAGELGWEVHAPVASIPEIYDAVLSAGATPFGMRALNSLRIEKGYRAWKGDLSTDYTLLEAGLGRFIRWDKDFPGKAALLAERERGPKKRFVTLRVEAGDCDPPYMANLWHGDAIVGEITSSAWGYRVGGCVALAMLRADLAQAGTKLEVEVYGERCLATVQPDGPLWDPA
;
A
#
# COMPACT_ATOMS: atom_id res chain seq x y z
N ALA A 1 -6.13 15.18 25.12
CA ALA A 1 -5.48 16.20 24.29
C ALA A 1 -6.25 16.28 22.98
N ASP A 2 -6.67 17.46 22.63
CA ASP A 2 -7.26 17.70 21.31
C ASP A 2 -6.13 17.59 20.27
N LEU A 3 -6.07 16.46 19.59
CA LEU A 3 -5.11 16.22 18.54
C LEU A 3 -5.62 16.84 17.23
N GLY A 4 -6.02 18.10 17.25
CA GLY A 4 -6.53 18.87 16.11
C GLY A 4 -5.54 19.10 14.98
N LEU A 5 -4.44 18.32 14.95
CA LEU A 5 -3.44 18.39 13.89
C LEU A 5 -4.07 17.98 12.55
N PRO A 6 -4.06 18.85 11.52
CA PRO A 6 -4.62 18.52 10.23
C PRO A 6 -3.94 17.31 9.56
N TRP A 7 -4.68 16.59 8.73
CA TRP A 7 -4.13 15.49 7.94
C TRP A 7 -2.95 15.95 7.06
N LEU A 8 -1.89 15.15 7.02
CA LEU A 8 -0.61 15.43 6.33
C LEU A 8 0.15 16.62 6.90
N SER A 9 -0.11 17.02 8.16
CA SER A 9 0.69 18.00 8.87
C SER A 9 1.54 17.37 9.97
N HIS A 10 2.49 18.15 10.50
CA HIS A 10 3.34 17.70 11.59
C HIS A 10 3.69 18.89 12.51
N GLU A 11 3.97 18.60 13.77
CA GLU A 11 4.40 19.57 14.77
C GLU A 11 5.42 18.94 15.73
N MET A 12 6.21 19.81 16.38
CA MET A 12 7.08 19.41 17.49
C MET A 12 6.28 19.32 18.77
N TRP A 13 6.33 18.17 19.41
CA TRP A 13 5.63 17.90 20.67
C TRP A 13 6.57 17.36 21.73
N THR A 14 6.14 17.45 22.99
CA THR A 14 6.76 16.73 24.11
C THR A 14 5.92 15.50 24.42
N VAL A 15 6.46 14.31 24.17
CA VAL A 15 5.82 13.02 24.46
C VAL A 15 6.64 12.32 25.52
N ALA A 16 6.02 11.98 26.68
CA ALA A 16 6.71 11.36 27.82
C ALA A 16 7.98 12.14 28.27
N GLY A 17 7.93 13.48 28.21
CA GLY A 17 9.10 14.31 28.54
C GLY A 17 10.15 14.43 27.42
N CYS A 18 10.00 13.70 26.33
CA CYS A 18 10.93 13.70 25.21
C CYS A 18 10.44 14.56 24.05
N SER A 19 11.35 15.30 23.41
CA SER A 19 11.04 16.07 22.21
C SER A 19 10.87 15.13 21.02
N ALA A 20 9.75 15.24 20.31
CA ALA A 20 9.40 14.39 19.16
C ALA A 20 8.64 15.20 18.10
N VAL A 21 8.78 14.81 16.83
CA VAL A 21 7.88 15.24 15.76
C VAL A 21 6.68 14.32 15.74
N LEU A 22 5.49 14.87 15.91
CA LEU A 22 4.24 14.17 15.74
C LEU A 22 3.68 14.46 14.36
N ALA A 23 3.58 13.46 13.50
CA ALA A 23 3.03 13.57 12.15
C ALA A 23 1.64 12.93 12.07
N ARG A 24 0.66 13.67 11.52
CA ARG A 24 -0.71 13.22 11.31
C ARG A 24 -0.80 12.42 10.01
N VAL A 25 -0.25 11.22 10.04
CA VAL A 25 -0.22 10.26 8.93
C VAL A 25 -0.57 8.86 9.46
N SER A 26 -0.99 7.99 8.56
CA SER A 26 -1.31 6.61 8.92
C SER A 26 -1.07 5.69 7.73
N PHE A 27 -0.19 4.73 7.90
CA PHE A 27 0.03 3.68 6.90
C PHE A 27 -1.00 2.54 7.04
N ALA A 28 -1.61 2.38 8.21
CA ALA A 28 -2.71 1.44 8.43
C ALA A 28 -4.02 1.88 7.77
N GLY A 29 -4.12 3.14 7.33
CA GLY A 29 -5.33 3.71 6.73
C GLY A 29 -6.43 4.04 7.74
N GLU A 30 -6.08 4.09 9.02
CA GLU A 30 -6.96 4.48 10.13
C GLU A 30 -6.56 5.85 10.68
N LEU A 31 -7.32 6.35 11.67
CA LEU A 31 -6.91 7.48 12.48
C LEU A 31 -5.57 7.16 13.14
N GLY A 32 -4.52 7.90 12.82
CA GLY A 32 -3.19 7.58 13.30
C GLY A 32 -2.21 8.74 13.30
N TRP A 33 -1.12 8.54 14.01
CA TRP A 33 0.03 9.43 14.07
C TRP A 33 1.31 8.63 14.02
N GLU A 34 2.34 9.22 13.44
CA GLU A 34 3.70 8.75 13.57
C GLU A 34 4.47 9.65 14.54
N VAL A 35 5.22 9.04 15.44
CA VAL A 35 6.06 9.74 16.42
C VAL A 35 7.52 9.53 16.03
N HIS A 36 8.18 10.58 15.59
CA HIS A 36 9.59 10.56 15.23
C HIS A 36 10.43 11.22 16.33
N ALA A 37 11.27 10.42 16.98
CA ALA A 37 12.09 10.86 18.11
C ALA A 37 13.51 10.30 18.02
N PRO A 38 14.49 10.88 18.76
CA PRO A 38 15.80 10.26 18.92
C PRO A 38 15.69 8.83 19.46
N VAL A 39 16.53 7.90 18.96
CA VAL A 39 16.48 6.48 19.34
C VAL A 39 16.52 6.28 20.86
N ALA A 40 17.31 7.08 21.57
CA ALA A 40 17.40 7.01 23.04
C ALA A 40 16.09 7.31 23.77
N SER A 41 15.16 8.05 23.13
CA SER A 41 13.86 8.42 23.71
C SER A 41 12.73 7.45 23.37
N ILE A 42 12.97 6.51 22.44
CA ILE A 42 11.90 5.58 22.01
C ILE A 42 11.39 4.67 23.13
N PRO A 43 12.24 4.11 24.02
CA PRO A 43 11.73 3.26 25.12
C PRO A 43 10.75 4.00 26.04
N GLU A 44 11.08 5.21 26.47
CA GLU A 44 10.21 6.01 27.35
C GLU A 44 8.88 6.36 26.67
N ILE A 45 8.93 6.72 25.39
CA ILE A 45 7.71 7.03 24.61
C ILE A 45 6.86 5.77 24.45
N TYR A 46 7.47 4.62 24.13
CA TYR A 46 6.79 3.35 23.97
C TYR A 46 6.09 2.92 25.26
N ASP A 47 6.79 2.97 26.40
CA ASP A 47 6.25 2.61 27.71
C ASP A 47 5.10 3.53 28.13
N ALA A 48 5.20 4.82 27.83
CA ALA A 48 4.12 5.78 28.09
C ALA A 48 2.87 5.48 27.25
N VAL A 49 3.04 5.10 25.97
CA VAL A 49 1.92 4.72 25.08
C VAL A 49 1.25 3.44 25.57
N LEU A 50 2.02 2.42 25.98
CA LEU A 50 1.48 1.19 26.55
C LEU A 50 0.73 1.46 27.86
N SER A 51 1.31 2.29 28.75
CA SER A 51 0.70 2.68 30.02
C SER A 51 -0.62 3.46 29.84
N ALA A 52 -0.77 4.13 28.70
CA ALA A 52 -2.01 4.80 28.30
C ALA A 52 -3.08 3.83 27.75
N GLY A 53 -2.79 2.53 27.66
CA GLY A 53 -3.73 1.49 27.25
C GLY A 53 -3.65 1.09 25.78
N ALA A 54 -2.61 1.52 25.04
CA ALA A 54 -2.43 1.06 23.68
C ALA A 54 -2.03 -0.42 23.63
N THR A 55 -2.58 -1.17 22.68
CA THR A 55 -2.22 -2.56 22.42
C THR A 55 -1.21 -2.63 21.28
N PRO A 56 -0.01 -3.19 21.49
CA PRO A 56 0.96 -3.35 20.43
C PRO A 56 0.51 -4.41 19.43
N PHE A 57 0.84 -4.21 18.15
CA PHE A 57 0.60 -5.18 17.09
C PHE A 57 1.80 -5.22 16.13
N GLY A 58 1.95 -6.33 15.43
CA GLY A 58 3.11 -6.59 14.57
C GLY A 58 2.92 -6.13 13.13
N MET A 59 4.02 -6.15 12.37
CA MET A 59 4.08 -5.77 10.95
C MET A 59 3.12 -6.56 10.04
N ARG A 60 2.78 -7.80 10.39
CA ARG A 60 1.81 -8.59 9.61
C ARG A 60 0.41 -8.00 9.69
N ALA A 61 -0.01 -7.56 10.88
CA ALA A 61 -1.28 -6.86 11.06
C ALA A 61 -1.29 -5.51 10.31
N LEU A 62 -0.19 -4.75 10.39
CA LEU A 62 -0.04 -3.53 9.62
C LEU A 62 -0.14 -3.77 8.11
N ASN A 63 0.50 -4.83 7.60
CA ASN A 63 0.40 -5.21 6.19
C ASN A 63 -1.03 -5.54 5.77
N SER A 64 -1.76 -6.32 6.58
CA SER A 64 -3.17 -6.60 6.30
C SER A 64 -3.98 -5.31 6.19
N LEU A 65 -3.87 -4.43 7.19
CA LEU A 65 -4.61 -3.17 7.24
C LEU A 65 -4.32 -2.26 6.03
N ARG A 66 -3.02 -2.05 5.69
CA ARG A 66 -2.64 -1.15 4.59
C ARG A 66 -3.01 -1.71 3.21
N ILE A 67 -2.99 -3.05 3.04
CA ILE A 67 -3.34 -3.72 1.78
C ILE A 67 -4.84 -3.57 1.51
N GLU A 68 -5.71 -3.70 2.53
CA GLU A 68 -7.14 -3.44 2.40
C GLU A 68 -7.46 -2.00 1.93
N LYS A 69 -6.57 -1.05 2.25
CA LYS A 69 -6.64 0.35 1.79
C LYS A 69 -5.94 0.60 0.44
N GLY A 70 -5.30 -0.41 -0.13
CA GLY A 70 -4.51 -0.26 -1.35
C GLY A 70 -3.25 0.59 -1.15
N TYR A 71 -2.76 0.74 0.08
CA TYR A 71 -1.56 1.52 0.38
C TYR A 71 -0.30 0.76 0.01
N ARG A 72 0.56 1.41 -0.76
CA ARG A 72 1.75 0.85 -1.38
C ARG A 72 2.95 0.93 -0.46
N ALA A 73 3.64 -0.19 -0.29
CA ALA A 73 4.89 -0.25 0.46
C ALA A 73 6.09 0.03 -0.45
N TRP A 74 7.06 0.83 0.05
CA TRP A 74 8.33 1.03 -0.64
C TRP A 74 9.11 -0.28 -0.72
N LYS A 75 9.77 -0.52 -1.85
CA LYS A 75 10.48 -1.74 -2.29
C LYS A 75 9.57 -2.92 -2.67
N GLY A 76 8.42 -3.10 -2.07
CA GLY A 76 7.46 -4.12 -2.47
C GLY A 76 6.62 -3.64 -3.65
N ASP A 77 5.75 -2.67 -3.40
CA ASP A 77 4.79 -2.17 -4.38
C ASP A 77 5.33 -0.98 -5.19
N LEU A 78 6.29 -0.26 -4.64
CA LEU A 78 6.94 0.90 -5.25
C LEU A 78 8.46 0.69 -5.28
N SER A 79 9.05 0.81 -6.46
CA SER A 79 10.49 0.74 -6.66
C SER A 79 10.90 1.64 -7.83
N THR A 80 12.16 1.59 -8.20
CA THR A 80 12.66 2.25 -9.42
C THR A 80 12.32 1.49 -10.71
N ASP A 81 11.70 0.30 -10.61
CA ASP A 81 11.32 -0.53 -11.75
C ASP A 81 10.01 -0.10 -12.39
N TYR A 82 9.22 0.72 -11.67
CA TYR A 82 7.92 1.21 -12.12
C TYR A 82 7.88 2.72 -12.19
N THR A 83 7.19 3.25 -13.18
CA THR A 83 6.95 4.69 -13.29
C THR A 83 5.86 5.15 -12.32
N LEU A 84 5.78 6.46 -12.09
CA LEU A 84 4.71 7.05 -11.29
C LEU A 84 3.31 6.80 -11.88
N LEU A 85 3.21 6.70 -13.21
CA LEU A 85 1.95 6.42 -13.89
C LEU A 85 1.55 4.95 -13.78
N GLU A 86 2.50 4.04 -13.92
CA GLU A 86 2.29 2.61 -13.69
C GLU A 86 1.88 2.33 -12.23
N ALA A 87 2.52 3.00 -11.28
CA ALA A 87 2.20 2.90 -9.86
C ALA A 87 0.88 3.56 -9.43
N GLY A 88 0.13 4.20 -10.35
CA GLY A 88 -1.12 4.89 -10.04
C GLY A 88 -0.93 6.17 -9.20
N LEU A 89 0.25 6.77 -9.24
CA LEU A 89 0.61 7.98 -8.48
C LEU A 89 0.50 9.27 -9.30
N GLY A 90 -0.14 9.23 -10.47
CA GLY A 90 -0.28 10.37 -11.37
C GLY A 90 -0.89 11.61 -10.72
N ARG A 91 -1.79 11.44 -9.73
CA ARG A 91 -2.41 12.54 -8.97
C ARG A 91 -1.42 13.38 -8.15
N PHE A 92 -0.24 12.84 -7.83
CA PHE A 92 0.80 13.54 -7.07
C PHE A 92 1.79 14.29 -7.97
N ILE A 93 1.68 14.17 -9.30
CA ILE A 93 2.59 14.81 -10.23
C ILE A 93 2.15 16.26 -10.46
N ARG A 94 3.03 17.20 -10.13
CA ARG A 94 2.83 18.63 -10.39
C ARG A 94 3.26 18.96 -11.82
N TRP A 95 2.33 18.85 -12.75
CA TRP A 95 2.56 19.08 -14.18
C TRP A 95 2.84 20.56 -14.54
N ASP A 96 2.47 21.47 -13.66
CA ASP A 96 2.62 22.92 -13.78
C ASP A 96 4.04 23.42 -13.51
N LYS A 97 4.90 22.60 -12.90
CA LYS A 97 6.31 22.92 -12.69
C LYS A 97 7.25 22.05 -13.51
N ASP A 98 8.50 22.49 -13.65
CA ASP A 98 9.55 21.68 -14.27
C ASP A 98 10.24 20.78 -13.25
N PHE A 99 10.61 19.55 -13.68
CA PHE A 99 11.32 18.57 -12.87
C PHE A 99 12.03 17.53 -13.76
N PRO A 100 13.11 16.90 -13.28
CA PRO A 100 13.77 15.81 -13.99
C PRO A 100 12.81 14.67 -14.34
N GLY A 101 12.80 14.21 -15.59
CA GLY A 101 11.91 13.14 -16.06
C GLY A 101 10.52 13.57 -16.53
N LYS A 102 10.14 14.87 -16.42
CA LYS A 102 8.83 15.35 -16.87
C LYS A 102 8.53 14.99 -18.32
N ALA A 103 9.49 15.19 -19.24
CA ALA A 103 9.30 14.87 -20.66
C ALA A 103 9.01 13.38 -20.88
N ALA A 104 9.69 12.49 -20.17
CA ALA A 104 9.46 11.05 -20.24
C ALA A 104 8.06 10.66 -19.72
N LEU A 105 7.62 11.24 -18.59
CA LEU A 105 6.28 11.02 -18.05
C LEU A 105 5.17 11.59 -18.93
N LEU A 106 5.41 12.72 -19.62
CA LEU A 106 4.46 13.26 -20.60
C LEU A 106 4.30 12.32 -21.78
N ALA A 107 5.40 11.82 -22.34
CA ALA A 107 5.37 10.84 -23.42
C ALA A 107 4.70 9.52 -23.01
N GLU A 108 4.93 9.08 -21.78
CA GLU A 108 4.25 7.90 -21.24
C GLU A 108 2.74 8.13 -21.06
N ARG A 109 2.35 9.31 -20.56
CA ARG A 109 0.93 9.67 -20.41
C ARG A 109 0.19 9.68 -21.74
N GLU A 110 0.86 10.13 -22.81
CA GLU A 110 0.30 10.16 -24.17
C GLU A 110 0.10 8.76 -24.75
N ARG A 111 1.10 7.88 -24.66
CA ARG A 111 0.99 6.49 -25.16
C ARG A 111 0.23 5.53 -24.23
N GLY A 112 0.03 5.91 -22.97
CA GLY A 112 -0.41 5.05 -21.88
C GLY A 112 0.73 4.25 -21.22
N PRO A 113 0.61 3.93 -19.91
CA PRO A 113 1.55 3.05 -19.22
C PRO A 113 1.45 1.61 -19.73
N LYS A 114 2.53 0.85 -19.68
CA LYS A 114 2.57 -0.57 -20.09
C LYS A 114 2.01 -1.50 -19.00
N LYS A 115 2.23 -1.15 -17.76
CA LYS A 115 1.73 -1.85 -16.57
C LYS A 115 0.82 -0.92 -15.77
N ARG A 116 0.01 -1.50 -14.90
CA ARG A 116 -0.79 -0.77 -13.90
C ARG A 116 -0.76 -1.50 -12.58
N PHE A 117 -0.63 -0.71 -11.54
CA PHE A 117 -0.86 -1.17 -10.18
C PHE A 117 -2.35 -1.46 -9.98
N VAL A 118 -2.66 -2.65 -9.48
CA VAL A 118 -4.04 -3.10 -9.24
C VAL A 118 -4.15 -3.78 -7.88
N THR A 119 -5.37 -3.79 -7.34
CA THR A 119 -5.75 -4.62 -6.21
C THR A 119 -6.52 -5.84 -6.71
N LEU A 120 -6.24 -6.99 -6.14
CA LEU A 120 -6.84 -8.28 -6.49
C LEU A 120 -7.52 -8.91 -5.28
N ARG A 121 -8.66 -9.56 -5.51
CA ARG A 121 -9.20 -10.60 -4.61
C ARG A 121 -8.70 -11.93 -5.13
N VAL A 122 -8.13 -12.75 -4.24
CA VAL A 122 -7.54 -14.03 -4.59
C VAL A 122 -8.25 -15.16 -3.84
N GLU A 123 -8.60 -16.23 -4.54
CA GLU A 123 -9.22 -17.41 -3.97
C GLU A 123 -8.13 -18.45 -3.61
N ALA A 124 -7.21 -18.07 -2.75
CA ALA A 124 -6.02 -18.87 -2.41
C ALA A 124 -6.19 -19.75 -1.16
N GLY A 125 -7.41 -19.93 -0.64
CA GLY A 125 -7.64 -20.73 0.56
C GLY A 125 -6.90 -20.17 1.78
N ASP A 126 -6.12 -21.03 2.46
CA ASP A 126 -5.40 -20.69 3.69
C ASP A 126 -4.01 -20.09 3.46
N CYS A 127 -3.66 -19.77 2.23
CA CYS A 127 -2.32 -19.36 1.85
C CYS A 127 -2.34 -18.05 1.08
N ASP A 128 -1.58 -17.04 1.55
CA ASP A 128 -1.41 -15.79 0.78
C ASP A 128 -0.41 -16.01 -0.37
N PRO A 129 -0.66 -15.44 -1.58
CA PRO A 129 0.31 -15.46 -2.67
C PRO A 129 1.66 -14.90 -2.24
N PRO A 130 2.78 -15.56 -2.54
CA PRO A 130 4.09 -15.03 -2.20
C PRO A 130 4.44 -13.77 -3.00
N TYR A 131 5.35 -12.95 -2.46
CA TYR A 131 5.95 -11.85 -3.20
C TYR A 131 6.57 -12.35 -4.50
N MET A 132 6.35 -11.62 -5.61
CA MET A 132 6.78 -12.00 -6.98
C MET A 132 6.08 -13.25 -7.56
N ALA A 133 4.98 -13.70 -6.96
CA ALA A 133 4.17 -14.73 -7.58
C ALA A 133 3.63 -14.28 -8.95
N ASN A 134 3.71 -15.16 -9.94
CA ASN A 134 3.28 -14.85 -11.30
C ASN A 134 1.76 -14.70 -11.40
N LEU A 135 1.31 -13.70 -12.15
CA LEU A 135 -0.06 -13.57 -12.61
C LEU A 135 -0.17 -14.10 -14.03
N TRP A 136 -1.16 -14.97 -14.24
CA TRP A 136 -1.42 -15.63 -15.51
C TRP A 136 -2.76 -15.19 -16.11
N HIS A 137 -2.78 -15.05 -17.43
CA HIS A 137 -4.00 -14.97 -18.22
C HIS A 137 -3.88 -15.97 -19.36
N GLY A 138 -4.61 -17.10 -19.23
CA GLY A 138 -4.34 -18.29 -20.03
C GLY A 138 -2.93 -18.83 -19.78
N ASP A 139 -2.14 -19.00 -20.83
CA ASP A 139 -0.76 -19.52 -20.74
C ASP A 139 0.31 -18.42 -20.69
N ALA A 140 -0.10 -17.15 -20.60
CA ALA A 140 0.82 -16.03 -20.58
C ALA A 140 0.98 -15.45 -19.17
N ILE A 141 2.22 -15.19 -18.74
CA ILE A 141 2.51 -14.38 -17.56
C ILE A 141 2.25 -12.92 -17.93
N VAL A 142 1.38 -12.27 -17.17
CA VAL A 142 0.89 -10.91 -17.45
C VAL A 142 1.18 -9.92 -16.32
N GLY A 143 1.76 -10.37 -15.24
CA GLY A 143 2.11 -9.52 -14.10
C GLY A 143 2.67 -10.33 -12.93
N GLU A 144 2.81 -9.65 -11.80
CA GLU A 144 3.42 -10.19 -10.59
C GLU A 144 2.78 -9.59 -9.34
N ILE A 145 2.68 -10.39 -8.29
CA ILE A 145 2.21 -9.96 -6.97
C ILE A 145 3.32 -9.14 -6.30
N THR A 146 2.98 -7.97 -5.80
CA THR A 146 3.90 -7.10 -5.07
C THR A 146 3.67 -7.13 -3.55
N SER A 147 2.46 -7.44 -3.12
CA SER A 147 2.10 -7.63 -1.71
C SER A 147 0.84 -8.48 -1.60
N SER A 148 0.71 -9.23 -0.52
CA SER A 148 -0.51 -9.98 -0.22
C SER A 148 -0.71 -10.12 1.28
N ALA A 149 -1.95 -10.25 1.69
CA ALA A 149 -2.34 -10.61 3.05
C ALA A 149 -3.82 -11.03 3.09
N TRP A 150 -4.17 -11.79 4.10
CA TRP A 150 -5.57 -11.94 4.47
C TRP A 150 -6.13 -10.61 4.98
N GLY A 151 -7.17 -10.09 4.31
CA GLY A 151 -7.90 -8.90 4.71
C GLY A 151 -9.02 -9.28 5.68
N TYR A 152 -8.84 -8.98 6.97
CA TYR A 152 -9.79 -9.39 8.00
C TYR A 152 -11.14 -8.69 7.89
N ARG A 153 -11.16 -7.46 7.40
CA ARG A 153 -12.38 -6.65 7.22
C ARG A 153 -13.12 -7.00 5.93
N VAL A 154 -12.38 -7.29 4.89
CA VAL A 154 -12.95 -7.73 3.60
C VAL A 154 -13.25 -9.24 3.57
N GLY A 155 -12.79 -9.99 4.57
CA GLY A 155 -13.05 -11.43 4.72
C GLY A 155 -12.46 -12.29 3.60
N GLY A 156 -11.19 -12.10 3.26
CA GLY A 156 -10.53 -12.90 2.23
C GLY A 156 -9.15 -12.40 1.83
N CYS A 157 -8.43 -13.20 1.05
CA CYS A 157 -7.10 -12.85 0.59
C CYS A 157 -7.16 -11.65 -0.38
N VAL A 158 -6.35 -10.64 -0.10
CA VAL A 158 -6.15 -9.45 -0.92
C VAL A 158 -4.70 -9.39 -1.36
N ALA A 159 -4.47 -9.09 -2.63
CA ALA A 159 -3.14 -8.88 -3.16
C ALA A 159 -3.04 -7.57 -3.93
N LEU A 160 -1.86 -6.98 -3.90
CA LEU A 160 -1.47 -5.85 -4.73
C LEU A 160 -0.53 -6.38 -5.81
N ALA A 161 -0.64 -5.85 -7.01
CA ALA A 161 0.10 -6.38 -8.15
C ALA A 161 0.45 -5.32 -9.18
N MET A 162 1.52 -5.55 -9.93
CA MET A 162 1.79 -4.90 -11.20
C MET A 162 1.31 -5.78 -12.34
N LEU A 163 0.33 -5.30 -13.06
CA LEU A 163 -0.36 -6.03 -14.13
C LEU A 163 -0.21 -5.33 -15.47
N ARG A 164 -0.14 -6.06 -16.55
CA ARG A 164 -0.22 -5.53 -17.92
C ARG A 164 -1.46 -4.65 -18.07
N ALA A 165 -1.29 -3.43 -18.59
CA ALA A 165 -2.30 -2.37 -18.53
C ALA A 165 -3.63 -2.69 -19.23
N ASP A 166 -3.61 -3.50 -20.29
CA ASP A 166 -4.81 -3.93 -21.03
C ASP A 166 -5.71 -4.90 -20.23
N LEU A 167 -5.18 -5.52 -19.17
CA LEU A 167 -5.91 -6.43 -18.29
C LEU A 167 -6.28 -5.79 -16.93
N ALA A 168 -5.93 -4.54 -16.71
CA ALA A 168 -6.12 -3.87 -15.43
C ALA A 168 -7.56 -3.36 -15.15
N GLN A 169 -8.53 -3.75 -15.96
CA GLN A 169 -9.92 -3.38 -15.77
C GLN A 169 -10.55 -4.16 -14.61
N ALA A 170 -11.30 -3.47 -13.74
CA ALA A 170 -12.04 -4.13 -12.66
C ALA A 170 -12.97 -5.23 -13.19
N GLY A 171 -12.98 -6.38 -12.50
CA GLY A 171 -13.70 -7.57 -12.90
C GLY A 171 -12.92 -8.52 -13.82
N THR A 172 -11.75 -8.13 -14.33
CA THR A 172 -10.88 -9.03 -15.09
C THR A 172 -10.47 -10.22 -14.22
N LYS A 173 -10.64 -11.43 -14.76
CA LYS A 173 -10.26 -12.69 -14.10
C LYS A 173 -8.90 -13.14 -14.58
N LEU A 174 -8.06 -13.47 -13.63
CA LEU A 174 -6.69 -13.93 -13.78
C LEU A 174 -6.46 -15.15 -12.91
N GLU A 175 -5.31 -15.75 -13.01
CA GLU A 175 -4.84 -16.75 -12.07
C GLU A 175 -3.52 -16.29 -11.44
N VAL A 176 -3.34 -16.57 -10.16
CA VAL A 176 -2.08 -16.35 -9.46
C VAL A 176 -1.48 -17.69 -9.09
N GLU A 177 -0.18 -17.83 -9.29
CA GLU A 177 0.54 -19.04 -8.91
C GLU A 177 0.91 -18.99 -7.42
N VAL A 178 0.36 -19.92 -6.64
CA VAL A 178 0.60 -20.06 -5.21
C VAL A 178 1.17 -21.45 -4.96
N TYR A 179 2.47 -21.53 -4.70
CA TYR A 179 3.19 -22.79 -4.43
C TYR A 179 2.92 -23.92 -5.44
N GLY A 180 2.85 -23.58 -6.71
CA GLY A 180 2.65 -24.54 -7.82
C GLY A 180 1.21 -24.77 -8.22
N GLU A 181 0.25 -24.19 -7.52
CA GLU A 181 -1.17 -24.21 -7.89
C GLU A 181 -1.61 -22.85 -8.45
N ARG A 182 -2.54 -22.86 -9.39
CA ARG A 182 -3.14 -21.63 -9.92
C ARG A 182 -4.48 -21.37 -9.23
N CYS A 183 -4.54 -20.24 -8.51
CA CYS A 183 -5.72 -19.77 -7.81
C CYS A 183 -6.38 -18.63 -8.58
N LEU A 184 -7.71 -18.59 -8.61
CA LEU A 184 -8.44 -17.50 -9.26
C LEU A 184 -8.16 -16.18 -8.57
N ALA A 185 -7.90 -15.15 -9.37
CA ALA A 185 -7.72 -13.76 -8.93
C ALA A 185 -8.62 -12.84 -9.75
N THR A 186 -9.26 -11.87 -9.10
CA THR A 186 -10.15 -10.91 -9.76
C THR A 186 -9.68 -9.50 -9.48
N VAL A 187 -9.47 -8.71 -10.54
CA VAL A 187 -9.11 -7.29 -10.43
C VAL A 187 -10.25 -6.52 -9.76
N GLN A 188 -9.93 -5.77 -8.73
CA GLN A 188 -10.89 -4.96 -7.99
C GLN A 188 -10.98 -3.54 -8.57
N PRO A 189 -12.05 -2.80 -8.29
CA PRO A 189 -12.12 -1.37 -8.57
C PRO A 189 -10.95 -0.63 -7.92
N ASP A 190 -10.52 0.48 -8.52
CA ASP A 190 -9.47 1.34 -7.94
C ASP A 190 -9.99 1.98 -6.64
N GLY A 191 -9.15 1.95 -5.61
CA GLY A 191 -9.48 2.48 -4.29
C GLY A 191 -9.37 1.46 -3.16
N PRO A 192 -9.72 1.86 -1.92
CA PRO A 192 -9.73 0.96 -0.78
C PRO A 192 -10.84 -0.09 -0.93
N LEU A 193 -10.55 -1.33 -0.55
CA LEU A 193 -11.56 -2.40 -0.50
C LEU A 193 -12.42 -2.31 0.75
N TRP A 194 -11.91 -1.64 1.76
CA TRP A 194 -12.63 -1.36 3.00
C TRP A 194 -12.35 0.08 3.42
N ASP A 195 -13.40 0.86 3.57
CA ASP A 195 -13.35 2.23 4.07
C ASP A 195 -14.56 2.43 5.00
N PRO A 196 -14.32 2.60 6.32
CA PRO A 196 -15.40 3.02 7.19
C PRO A 196 -15.75 4.46 6.82
N ALA A 197 -16.97 4.69 6.44
CA ALA A 197 -17.54 6.00 6.18
C ALA A 197 -17.51 6.89 7.43
#